data_5e6565f3ea20994e56be927cc4093c19
#
_entry.id   5e6565f3ea20994e56be927cc4093c19
#
_cell.length_a   1.000
_cell.length_b   1.000
_cell.length_c   1.000
_cell.angle_alpha   90.00
_cell.angle_beta   90.00
_cell.angle_gamma   90.00
#
_symmetry.space_group_name_H-M   'P 1'
#
loop_
_entity.id
_entity.type
_entity.pdbx_description
1 polymer ?
#
loop_
_entity_poly.entity_id
_entity_poly.type
_entity_poly.pdbx_seq_one_letter_code
_entity_poly.pdbx_strand_id
1 'polypeptide(L)'
;MKDYSGPQPVMHMAVLRKGLDLKELVYERTPYGFVTWCHEVGISPRIIKLNRGDCCRISTAELIAKNLRMSFNSIFKHTTIKQNSWGNRFEYKLKHDEFKALLAKRKLNVQGAAEICGVHYVTLYSYLRDEKVARFRTAVLIADGLKVPIETIFQVQDY
;
A
#
# COMPACT_ATOMS: atom_id res chain seq x y z
N MET A 1 18.13 -9.10 -12.66
CA MET A 1 17.41 -7.94 -12.12
C MET A 1 18.35 -7.20 -11.19
N LYS A 2 18.59 -5.92 -11.42
CA LYS A 2 19.39 -5.13 -10.49
C LYS A 2 18.62 -5.00 -9.18
N ASP A 3 19.27 -5.32 -8.07
CA ASP A 3 18.68 -5.10 -6.77
C ASP A 3 18.54 -3.60 -6.52
N TYR A 4 17.37 -3.19 -6.06
CA TYR A 4 17.14 -1.81 -5.68
C TYR A 4 18.02 -1.47 -4.48
N SER A 5 18.97 -0.55 -4.69
CA SER A 5 19.96 -0.15 -3.67
C SER A 5 19.55 1.08 -2.86
N GLY A 6 18.41 1.68 -3.17
CA GLY A 6 17.88 2.83 -2.45
C GLY A 6 17.22 2.45 -1.11
N PRO A 7 16.78 3.46 -0.32
CA PRO A 7 16.05 3.18 0.92
C PRO A 7 14.75 2.42 0.61
N GLN A 8 14.50 1.37 1.38
CA GLN A 8 13.28 0.57 1.22
C GLN A 8 12.06 1.40 1.61
N PRO A 9 11.03 1.49 0.75
CA PRO A 9 9.81 2.18 1.10
C PRO A 9 9.13 1.53 2.30
N VAL A 10 8.52 2.35 3.14
CA VAL A 10 7.86 1.94 4.37
C VAL A 10 6.36 2.20 4.22
N MET A 11 5.56 1.21 4.55
CA MET A 11 4.10 1.35 4.59
C MET A 11 3.62 1.35 6.03
N HIS A 12 2.75 2.31 6.36
CA HIS A 12 2.09 2.37 7.67
C HIS A 12 0.91 1.42 7.70
N MET A 13 0.88 0.56 8.71
CA MET A 13 -0.13 -0.48 8.89
C MET A 13 -0.62 -0.47 10.34
N ALA A 14 -1.62 -1.28 10.62
CA ALA A 14 -2.12 -1.50 11.97
C ALA A 14 -1.98 -2.96 12.37
N VAL A 15 -1.65 -3.21 13.62
CA VAL A 15 -1.68 -4.56 14.23
C VAL A 15 -2.63 -4.54 15.42
N LEU A 16 -3.31 -5.66 15.64
CA LEU A 16 -4.14 -5.85 16.81
C LEU A 16 -3.27 -5.83 18.07
N ARG A 17 -3.74 -5.15 19.11
CA ARG A 17 -3.03 -5.13 20.38
C ARG A 17 -2.93 -6.55 20.96
N LYS A 18 -1.80 -6.86 21.55
CA LYS A 18 -1.54 -8.15 22.18
C LYS A 18 -2.61 -8.46 23.25
N GLY A 19 -3.11 -9.68 23.26
CA GLY A 19 -4.12 -10.12 24.21
C GLY A 19 -5.55 -9.88 23.75
N LEU A 20 -5.78 -9.21 22.64
CA LEU A 20 -7.11 -9.04 22.06
C LEU A 20 -7.41 -10.14 21.04
N ASP A 21 -8.65 -10.56 21.01
CA ASP A 21 -9.20 -11.48 20.03
C ASP A 21 -10.33 -10.79 19.29
N LEU A 22 -10.17 -10.61 17.98
CA LEU A 22 -11.13 -9.87 17.16
C LEU A 22 -12.51 -10.57 17.15
N LYS A 23 -12.54 -11.89 17.15
CA LYS A 23 -13.78 -12.67 17.17
C LYS A 23 -14.56 -12.47 18.47
N GLU A 24 -13.84 -12.46 19.59
CA GLU A 24 -14.44 -12.18 20.91
C GLU A 24 -14.96 -10.75 21.00
N LEU A 25 -14.22 -9.78 20.49
CA LEU A 25 -14.66 -8.38 20.45
C LEU A 25 -15.97 -8.22 19.66
N VAL A 26 -16.09 -8.87 18.53
CA VAL A 26 -17.32 -8.86 17.73
C VAL A 26 -18.47 -9.50 18.50
N TYR A 27 -18.23 -10.64 19.13
CA TYR A 27 -19.23 -11.34 19.92
C TYR A 27 -19.76 -10.51 21.10
N GLU A 28 -18.86 -9.82 21.81
CA GLU A 28 -19.20 -9.01 22.97
C GLU A 28 -19.92 -7.70 22.61
N ARG A 29 -19.59 -7.10 21.45
CA ARG A 29 -20.01 -5.75 21.10
C ARG A 29 -21.06 -5.66 20.01
N THR A 30 -21.39 -6.77 19.37
CA THR A 30 -22.38 -6.81 18.31
C THR A 30 -23.34 -8.00 18.50
N PRO A 31 -24.55 -7.93 17.91
CA PRO A 31 -25.48 -9.06 17.95
C PRO A 31 -25.15 -10.14 16.92
N TYR A 32 -24.07 -9.94 16.13
CA TYR A 32 -23.72 -10.81 15.01
C TYR A 32 -22.65 -11.83 15.37
N GLY A 33 -22.66 -12.98 14.69
CA GLY A 33 -21.48 -13.83 14.59
C GLY A 33 -20.40 -13.15 13.74
N PHE A 34 -19.16 -13.59 13.89
CA PHE A 34 -18.00 -12.96 13.26
C PHE A 34 -18.12 -12.85 11.72
N VAL A 35 -18.51 -13.94 11.05
CA VAL A 35 -18.65 -13.96 9.60
C VAL A 35 -19.74 -13.01 9.11
N THR A 36 -20.89 -13.03 9.77
CA THR A 36 -22.02 -12.14 9.46
C THR A 36 -21.63 -10.70 9.69
N TRP A 37 -20.95 -10.38 10.78
CA TRP A 37 -20.45 -9.06 11.05
C TRP A 37 -19.47 -8.57 9.96
N CYS A 38 -18.55 -9.43 9.52
CA CYS A 38 -17.64 -9.09 8.43
C CYS A 38 -18.38 -8.72 7.14
N HIS A 39 -19.43 -9.45 6.80
CA HIS A 39 -20.25 -9.12 5.63
C HIS A 39 -20.99 -7.80 5.80
N GLU A 40 -21.56 -7.54 6.96
CA GLU A 40 -22.27 -6.27 7.25
C GLU A 40 -21.32 -5.07 7.19
N VAL A 41 -20.09 -5.22 7.65
CA VAL A 41 -19.07 -4.15 7.63
C VAL A 41 -18.41 -4.01 6.26
N GLY A 42 -18.48 -5.03 5.42
CA GLY A 42 -17.81 -5.06 4.12
C GLY A 42 -16.34 -5.48 4.18
N ILE A 43 -15.98 -6.32 5.14
CA ILE A 43 -14.62 -6.84 5.34
C ILE A 43 -14.60 -8.34 5.05
N SER A 44 -13.51 -8.83 4.46
CA SER A 44 -13.33 -10.27 4.29
C SER A 44 -13.17 -10.98 5.64
N PRO A 45 -13.82 -12.12 5.87
CA PRO A 45 -13.61 -12.94 7.08
C PRO A 45 -12.16 -13.37 7.31
N ARG A 46 -11.31 -13.32 6.29
CA ARG A 46 -9.86 -13.56 6.41
C ARG A 46 -9.17 -12.57 7.34
N ILE A 47 -9.83 -11.48 7.70
CA ILE A 47 -9.30 -10.51 8.68
C ILE A 47 -9.01 -11.15 10.05
N ILE A 48 -9.54 -12.35 10.33
CA ILE A 48 -9.22 -13.12 11.53
C ILE A 48 -7.72 -13.38 11.70
N LYS A 49 -6.94 -13.27 10.62
CA LYS A 49 -5.47 -13.34 10.67
C LYS A 49 -4.84 -12.34 11.62
N LEU A 50 -5.54 -11.25 11.95
CA LEU A 50 -5.07 -10.25 12.92
C LEU A 50 -4.85 -10.87 14.31
N ASN A 51 -5.59 -11.91 14.68
CA ASN A 51 -5.38 -12.65 15.93
C ASN A 51 -4.01 -13.35 15.99
N ARG A 52 -3.38 -13.56 14.84
CA ARG A 52 -2.07 -14.20 14.71
C ARG A 52 -0.92 -13.20 14.66
N GLY A 53 -1.20 -11.91 14.81
CA GLY A 53 -0.20 -10.86 14.74
C GLY A 53 0.02 -10.29 13.33
N ASP A 54 -0.77 -10.68 12.34
CA ASP A 54 -0.71 -10.07 11.01
C ASP A 54 -1.19 -8.61 11.07
N CYS A 55 -0.70 -7.82 10.14
CA CYS A 55 -1.11 -6.42 10.02
C CYS A 55 -2.23 -6.26 8.99
N CYS A 56 -2.96 -5.16 9.12
CA CYS A 56 -3.94 -4.71 8.14
C CYS A 56 -3.70 -3.24 7.78
N ARG A 57 -4.39 -2.79 6.75
CA ARG A 57 -4.37 -1.38 6.35
C ARG A 57 -4.98 -0.51 7.46
N ILE A 58 -4.48 0.71 7.60
CA ILE A 58 -5.01 1.67 8.59
C ILE A 58 -6.51 1.91 8.37
N SER A 59 -6.93 2.08 7.11
CA SER A 59 -8.35 2.27 6.77
C SER A 59 -9.24 1.10 7.21
N THR A 60 -8.75 -0.13 7.06
CA THR A 60 -9.46 -1.32 7.53
C THR A 60 -9.55 -1.35 9.06
N ALA A 61 -8.47 -1.02 9.75
CA ALA A 61 -8.45 -0.93 11.21
C ALA A 61 -9.40 0.16 11.74
N GLU A 62 -9.43 1.31 11.10
CA GLU A 62 -10.37 2.39 11.43
C GLU A 62 -11.83 1.96 11.24
N LEU A 63 -12.12 1.25 10.15
CA LEU A 63 -13.45 0.70 9.88
C LEU A 63 -13.89 -0.32 10.95
N ILE A 64 -12.98 -1.20 11.36
CA ILE A 64 -13.22 -2.16 12.43
C ILE A 64 -13.51 -1.43 13.74
N ALA A 65 -12.67 -0.51 14.15
CA ALA A 65 -12.84 0.25 15.38
C ALA A 65 -14.16 1.01 15.41
N LYS A 66 -14.50 1.69 14.32
CA LYS A 66 -15.77 2.41 14.17
C LYS A 66 -16.97 1.48 14.35
N ASN A 67 -16.98 0.33 13.72
CA ASN A 67 -18.10 -0.61 13.77
C ASN A 67 -18.18 -1.38 15.10
N LEU A 68 -17.09 -1.46 15.84
CA LEU A 68 -17.08 -1.95 17.22
C LEU A 68 -17.36 -0.87 18.26
N ARG A 69 -17.52 0.39 17.83
CA ARG A 69 -17.69 1.56 18.70
C ARG A 69 -16.57 1.70 19.73
N MET A 70 -15.36 1.46 19.30
CA MET A 70 -14.15 1.57 20.10
C MET A 70 -13.18 2.53 19.44
N SER A 71 -12.29 3.14 20.25
CA SER A 71 -11.22 3.96 19.69
C SER A 71 -10.19 3.07 18.96
N PHE A 72 -9.58 3.62 17.91
CA PHE A 72 -8.51 2.92 17.19
C PHE A 72 -7.42 2.44 18.16
N ASN A 73 -6.95 3.35 19.01
CA ASN A 73 -5.83 3.07 19.92
C ASN A 73 -6.15 2.03 21.01
N SER A 74 -7.42 1.77 21.30
CA SER A 74 -7.80 0.71 22.26
C SER A 74 -7.68 -0.69 21.65
N ILE A 75 -7.76 -0.80 20.33
CA ILE A 75 -7.75 -2.08 19.61
C ILE A 75 -6.44 -2.29 18.87
N PHE A 76 -5.92 -1.25 18.24
CA PHE A 76 -4.79 -1.34 17.30
C PHE A 76 -3.60 -0.52 17.75
N LYS A 77 -2.43 -0.93 17.28
CA LYS A 77 -1.20 -0.15 17.27
C LYS A 77 -0.81 0.15 15.84
N HIS A 78 -0.23 1.31 15.62
CA HIS A 78 0.48 1.59 14.38
C HIS A 78 1.75 0.77 14.28
N THR A 79 2.02 0.26 13.12
CA THR A 79 3.28 -0.42 12.79
C THR A 79 3.72 0.01 11.40
N THR A 80 4.96 -0.29 11.08
CA THR A 80 5.50 -0.08 9.75
C THR A 80 6.03 -1.40 9.21
N ILE A 81 5.81 -1.64 7.93
CA ILE A 81 6.41 -2.77 7.23
C ILE A 81 7.24 -2.25 6.07
N LYS A 82 8.38 -2.85 5.87
CA LYS A 82 9.24 -2.55 4.72
C LYS A 82 8.83 -3.40 3.53
N GLN A 83 8.87 -2.81 2.36
CA GLN A 83 8.73 -3.58 1.12
C GLN A 83 9.91 -4.56 1.03
N ASN A 84 9.62 -5.82 0.88
CA ASN A 84 10.64 -6.83 0.59
C ASN A 84 10.47 -7.36 -0.85
N SER A 85 11.51 -8.01 -1.36
CA SER A 85 11.52 -8.56 -2.73
C SER A 85 10.45 -9.63 -2.97
N TRP A 86 9.90 -10.20 -1.94
CA TRP A 86 8.90 -11.25 -1.97
C TRP A 86 7.47 -10.75 -1.75
N GLY A 87 7.32 -9.62 -1.08
CA GLY A 87 6.03 -9.15 -0.58
C GLY A 87 5.12 -8.49 -1.59
N ASN A 88 5.63 -7.90 -2.57
CA ASN A 88 5.06 -7.29 -3.77
C ASN A 88 3.59 -6.79 -3.74
N ARG A 89 2.99 -6.58 -2.60
CA ARG A 89 1.58 -6.20 -2.50
C ARG A 89 1.37 -4.70 -2.38
N PHE A 90 2.45 -3.93 -2.30
CA PHE A 90 2.37 -2.49 -2.27
C PHE A 90 2.11 -1.97 -3.68
N GLU A 91 1.23 -1.04 -3.75
CA GLU A 91 0.93 -0.31 -4.97
C GLU A 91 1.59 1.08 -4.90
N TYR A 92 2.12 1.51 -6.02
CA TYR A 92 2.87 2.76 -6.13
C TYR A 92 2.14 3.67 -7.09
N LYS A 93 1.69 4.80 -6.57
CA LYS A 93 1.08 5.84 -7.38
C LYS A 93 2.14 6.80 -7.88
N LEU A 94 2.13 7.09 -9.19
CA LEU A 94 3.05 8.05 -9.79
C LEU A 94 2.72 9.46 -9.28
N LYS A 95 3.75 10.16 -8.80
CA LYS A 95 3.67 11.58 -8.47
C LYS A 95 3.80 12.38 -9.77
N HIS A 96 2.68 12.86 -10.28
CA HIS A 96 2.61 13.47 -11.62
C HIS A 96 3.50 14.68 -11.77
N ASP A 97 3.43 15.62 -10.85
CA ASP A 97 4.16 16.88 -10.93
C ASP A 97 5.68 16.66 -10.84
N GLU A 98 6.11 15.82 -9.91
CA GLU A 98 7.52 15.47 -9.71
C GLU A 98 8.07 14.69 -10.92
N PHE A 99 7.28 13.79 -11.48
CA PHE A 99 7.66 13.03 -12.66
C PHE A 99 7.80 13.95 -13.89
N LYS A 100 6.81 14.81 -14.13
CA LYS A 100 6.85 15.78 -15.23
C LYS A 100 8.02 16.76 -15.09
N ALA A 101 8.26 17.25 -13.87
CA ALA A 101 9.40 18.14 -13.60
C ALA A 101 10.75 17.45 -13.89
N LEU A 102 10.89 16.18 -13.51
CA LEU A 102 12.09 15.39 -13.78
C LEU A 102 12.31 15.20 -15.28
N LEU A 103 11.26 14.88 -16.04
CA LEU A 103 11.34 14.74 -17.49
C LEU A 103 11.73 16.06 -18.15
N ALA A 104 11.14 17.17 -17.74
CA ALA A 104 11.47 18.50 -18.24
C ALA A 104 12.94 18.85 -17.97
N LYS A 105 13.43 18.60 -16.77
CA LYS A 105 14.84 18.82 -16.39
C LYS A 105 15.81 18.01 -17.26
N ARG A 106 15.43 16.80 -17.65
CA ARG A 106 16.25 15.90 -18.46
C ARG A 106 15.97 16.01 -19.95
N LYS A 107 15.08 16.90 -20.35
CA LYS A 107 14.64 17.08 -21.73
C LYS A 107 14.15 15.78 -22.39
N LEU A 108 13.38 15.01 -21.63
CA LEU A 108 12.75 13.77 -22.06
C LEU A 108 11.25 13.94 -22.23
N ASN A 109 10.68 13.25 -23.22
CA ASN A 109 9.25 13.01 -23.30
C ASN A 109 8.92 11.65 -22.66
N VAL A 110 7.63 11.32 -22.57
CA VAL A 110 7.18 10.05 -21.96
C VAL A 110 7.71 8.84 -22.71
N GLN A 111 7.75 8.88 -24.04
CA GLN A 111 8.30 7.79 -24.85
C GLN A 111 9.80 7.60 -24.61
N GLY A 112 10.57 8.68 -24.58
CA GLY A 112 11.99 8.63 -24.26
C GLY A 112 12.26 8.09 -22.86
N ALA A 113 11.48 8.50 -21.88
CA ALA A 113 11.55 7.95 -20.52
C ALA A 113 11.24 6.45 -20.49
N ALA A 114 10.22 6.02 -21.21
CA ALA A 114 9.85 4.60 -21.30
C ALA A 114 10.98 3.74 -21.88
N GLU A 115 11.63 4.22 -22.94
CA GLU A 115 12.79 3.55 -23.56
C GLU A 115 13.95 3.39 -22.58
N ILE A 116 14.30 4.46 -21.88
CA ILE A 116 15.39 4.45 -20.89
C ILE A 116 15.07 3.48 -19.74
N CYS A 117 13.83 3.44 -19.30
CA CYS A 117 13.39 2.59 -18.19
C CYS A 117 13.14 1.13 -18.60
N GLY A 118 13.08 0.84 -19.88
CA GLY A 118 12.77 -0.50 -20.35
C GLY A 118 11.32 -0.93 -20.11
N VAL A 119 10.40 0.02 -20.10
CA VAL A 119 8.95 -0.23 -19.98
C VAL A 119 8.22 0.27 -21.22
N HIS A 120 7.06 -0.28 -21.48
CA HIS A 120 6.27 0.18 -22.63
C HIS A 120 5.65 1.55 -22.33
N TYR A 121 5.64 2.46 -23.32
CA TYR A 121 5.12 3.82 -23.13
C TYR A 121 3.65 3.85 -22.71
N VAL A 122 2.84 2.88 -23.17
CA VAL A 122 1.43 2.73 -22.75
C VAL A 122 1.32 2.52 -21.24
N THR A 123 2.26 1.80 -20.64
CA THR A 123 2.32 1.60 -19.20
C THR A 123 2.53 2.91 -18.45
N LEU A 124 3.48 3.74 -18.89
CA LEU A 124 3.69 5.06 -18.29
C LEU A 124 2.49 5.99 -18.47
N TYR A 125 1.87 5.99 -19.64
CA TYR A 125 0.65 6.76 -19.87
C TYR A 125 -0.49 6.32 -18.96
N SER A 126 -0.66 5.02 -18.71
CA SER A 126 -1.71 4.54 -17.79
C SER A 126 -1.48 5.01 -16.35
N TYR A 127 -0.23 5.12 -15.90
CA TYR A 127 0.09 5.70 -14.61
C TYR A 127 -0.18 7.21 -14.56
N LEU A 128 0.14 7.94 -15.63
CA LEU A 128 -0.12 9.38 -15.74
C LEU A 128 -1.61 9.73 -15.80
N ARG A 129 -2.45 8.81 -16.26
CA ARG A 129 -3.91 8.96 -16.31
C ARG A 129 -4.62 8.41 -15.07
N ASP A 130 -3.87 7.92 -14.09
CA ASP A 130 -4.41 7.23 -12.90
C ASP A 130 -5.29 6.02 -13.23
N GLU A 131 -5.13 5.42 -14.41
CA GLU A 131 -5.83 4.20 -14.80
C GLU A 131 -5.27 2.96 -14.11
N LYS A 132 -3.99 3.00 -13.77
CA LYS A 132 -3.26 1.91 -13.11
C LYS A 132 -2.27 2.45 -12.10
N VAL A 133 -1.95 1.62 -11.14
CA VAL A 133 -0.86 1.83 -10.18
C VAL A 133 0.27 0.86 -10.46
N ALA A 134 1.50 1.29 -10.18
CA ALA A 134 2.67 0.47 -10.42
C ALA A 134 2.86 -0.54 -9.30
N ARG A 135 3.35 -1.73 -9.65
CA ARG A 135 3.89 -2.68 -8.69
C ARG A 135 5.35 -2.34 -8.41
N PHE A 136 5.87 -2.83 -7.28
CA PHE A 136 7.24 -2.54 -6.86
C PHE A 136 8.27 -2.76 -7.97
N ARG A 137 8.22 -3.88 -8.66
CA ARG A 137 9.16 -4.21 -9.76
C ARG A 137 9.15 -3.14 -10.86
N THR A 138 7.97 -2.70 -11.28
CA THR A 138 7.84 -1.69 -12.33
C THR A 138 8.29 -0.32 -11.82
N ALA A 139 7.94 0.06 -10.58
CA ALA A 139 8.39 1.29 -9.97
C ALA A 139 9.93 1.34 -9.85
N VAL A 140 10.56 0.23 -9.48
CA VAL A 140 12.03 0.11 -9.45
C VAL A 140 12.65 0.31 -10.83
N LEU A 141 12.10 -0.32 -11.87
CA LEU A 141 12.61 -0.15 -13.24
C LEU A 141 12.57 1.30 -13.68
N ILE A 142 11.48 2.01 -13.40
CA ILE A 142 11.32 3.41 -13.77
C ILE A 142 12.27 4.29 -12.96
N ALA A 143 12.35 4.11 -11.67
CA ALA A 143 13.24 4.90 -10.80
C ALA A 143 14.71 4.66 -11.15
N ASP A 144 15.13 3.42 -11.35
CA ASP A 144 16.51 3.08 -11.75
C ASP A 144 16.85 3.62 -13.14
N GLY A 145 15.94 3.53 -14.08
CA GLY A 145 16.13 4.08 -15.43
C GLY A 145 16.33 5.59 -15.41
N LEU A 146 15.61 6.29 -14.56
CA LEU A 146 15.74 7.73 -14.36
C LEU A 146 16.78 8.11 -13.30
N LYS A 147 17.44 7.15 -12.69
CA LYS A 147 18.50 7.33 -11.68
C LYS A 147 18.07 8.21 -10.49
N VAL A 148 16.86 7.95 -10.00
CA VAL A 148 16.32 8.61 -8.81
C VAL A 148 15.80 7.56 -7.82
N PRO A 149 15.71 7.90 -6.52
CA PRO A 149 15.03 7.04 -5.56
C PRO A 149 13.54 6.89 -5.92
N ILE A 150 12.94 5.74 -5.58
CA ILE A 150 11.52 5.49 -5.84
C ILE A 150 10.65 6.61 -5.27
N GLU A 151 10.94 7.05 -4.05
CA GLU A 151 10.14 8.06 -3.32
C GLU A 151 10.11 9.41 -4.03
N THR A 152 11.05 9.68 -4.92
CA THR A 152 11.08 10.93 -5.67
C THR A 152 9.90 11.03 -6.64
N ILE A 153 9.50 9.92 -7.26
CA ILE A 153 8.47 9.91 -8.32
C ILE A 153 7.29 9.00 -8.02
N PHE A 154 7.35 8.17 -6.99
CA PHE A 154 6.24 7.31 -6.58
C PHE A 154 5.89 7.50 -5.12
N GLN A 155 4.61 7.36 -4.83
CA GLN A 155 4.07 7.31 -3.48
C GLN A 155 3.47 5.93 -3.24
N VAL A 156 3.82 5.30 -2.11
CA VAL A 156 3.15 4.08 -1.68
C VAL A 156 1.72 4.44 -1.35
N GLN A 157 0.76 3.71 -1.92
CA GLN A 157 -0.63 3.89 -1.55
C GLN A 157 -0.88 3.31 -0.17
N ASP A 158 -1.20 4.19 0.77
CA ASP A 158 -1.75 3.81 2.07
C ASP A 158 -3.24 3.51 1.88
N TYR A 159 -3.62 2.30 2.23
CA TYR A 159 -5.01 1.90 2.20
C TYR A 159 -5.59 1.86 3.60
#